data_5365843f3d55db96e436319996774c3b
#
_entry.id   5365843f3d55db96e436319996774c3b
#
_cell.length_a   1.000
_cell.length_b   1.000
_cell.length_c   1.000
_cell.angle_alpha   90.00
_cell.angle_beta   90.00
_cell.angle_gamma   90.00
#
_symmetry.space_group_name_H-M   'P 1'
#
loop_
_entity.id
_entity.type
_entity.pdbx_description
1 polymer ?
#
loop_
_entity_poly.entity_id
_entity_poly.type
_entity_poly.pdbx_seq_one_letter_code
_entity_poly.pdbx_strand_id
1 'polypeptide(L)'
;AARPRISTHRRHDTVRLASPLQPAQISLTGQTARSAVARDDLARFRGKNVHIAINKDNDLIWLRDFARYHIAEHDLQAMIVIDNGSTRYTPDALAGALLETGLQDVLVLPAPFAYGPFGLKPFSRRAKFLPTAMLNAVRLRFLQPARSVLNCDLDELIWLKGRSIFQLACKSLC
;
A
#
# COMPACT_ATOMS: atom_id res chain seq x y z
N ALA A 1 -24.21 8.49 -19.58
CA ALA A 1 -22.94 7.89 -19.20
C ALA A 1 -22.14 8.90 -18.38
N ALA A 2 -21.62 8.49 -17.23
CA ALA A 2 -20.78 9.36 -16.42
C ALA A 2 -19.48 9.67 -17.18
N ARG A 3 -19.10 10.94 -17.23
CA ARG A 3 -17.84 11.33 -17.87
C ARG A 3 -16.67 10.95 -16.94
N PRO A 4 -15.64 10.29 -17.43
CA PRO A 4 -14.46 10.00 -16.64
C PRO A 4 -13.74 11.29 -16.25
N ARG A 5 -13.27 11.37 -15.01
CA ARG A 5 -12.30 12.38 -14.59
C ARG A 5 -10.91 11.77 -14.69
N ILE A 6 -10.08 12.35 -15.56
CA ILE A 6 -8.70 11.92 -15.75
C ILE A 6 -7.80 12.94 -15.06
N SER A 7 -6.94 12.45 -14.19
CA SER A 7 -5.88 13.23 -13.54
C SER A 7 -4.55 12.68 -14.02
N THR A 8 -3.83 13.48 -14.79
CA THR A 8 -2.52 13.11 -15.34
C THR A 8 -1.43 13.50 -14.35
N HIS A 9 -0.57 12.55 -14.06
CA HIS A 9 0.59 12.69 -13.20
C HIS A 9 1.85 12.33 -13.99
N ARG A 10 3.01 12.77 -13.52
CA ARG A 10 4.27 12.54 -14.24
C ARG A 10 4.57 11.05 -14.53
N ARG A 11 4.01 10.14 -13.75
CA ARG A 11 4.35 8.70 -13.79
C ARG A 11 3.17 7.77 -13.97
N HIS A 12 1.94 8.28 -13.93
CA HIS A 12 0.71 7.51 -14.10
C HIS A 12 -0.46 8.45 -14.33
N ASP A 13 -1.52 7.92 -14.89
CA ASP A 13 -2.82 8.59 -14.96
C ASP A 13 -3.80 7.92 -14.00
N THR A 14 -4.58 8.74 -13.33
CA THR A 14 -5.70 8.26 -12.51
C THR A 14 -7.00 8.55 -13.26
N VAL A 15 -7.75 7.50 -13.58
CA VAL A 15 -9.07 7.61 -14.18
C VAL A 15 -10.12 7.32 -13.11
N ARG A 16 -11.01 8.27 -12.85
CA ARG A 16 -12.13 8.11 -11.91
C ARG A 16 -13.44 8.10 -12.69
N LEU A 17 -14.21 7.05 -12.47
CA LEU A 17 -15.55 6.89 -13.03
C LEU A 17 -16.56 6.93 -11.88
N ALA A 18 -17.50 7.88 -11.94
CA ALA A 18 -18.66 7.84 -11.05
C ALA A 18 -19.74 6.98 -11.72
N SER A 19 -20.21 5.96 -11.05
CA SER A 19 -21.28 5.10 -11.53
C SER A 19 -22.31 4.90 -10.41
N PRO A 20 -23.62 5.02 -10.67
CA PRO A 20 -24.65 4.69 -9.71
C PRO A 20 -24.76 3.18 -9.44
N LEU A 21 -24.21 2.37 -10.33
CA LEU A 21 -24.16 0.91 -10.23
C LEU A 21 -22.69 0.48 -10.10
N GLN A 22 -22.42 -0.50 -9.27
CA GLN A 22 -21.12 -1.10 -9.18
C GLN A 22 -20.92 -2.03 -10.38
N PRO A 23 -20.04 -1.71 -11.34
CA PRO A 23 -19.81 -2.59 -12.48
C PRO A 23 -19.05 -3.85 -12.03
N ALA A 24 -19.40 -4.99 -12.62
CA ALA A 24 -18.67 -6.24 -12.36
C ALA A 24 -17.32 -6.29 -13.11
N GLN A 25 -17.24 -5.59 -14.25
CA GLN A 25 -16.06 -5.54 -15.09
C GLN A 25 -15.88 -4.16 -15.71
N ILE A 26 -14.63 -3.79 -15.94
CA ILE A 26 -14.22 -2.64 -16.72
C ILE A 26 -13.37 -3.12 -17.90
N SER A 27 -13.71 -2.67 -19.11
CA SER A 27 -12.86 -2.84 -20.29
C SER A 27 -12.42 -1.47 -20.80
N LEU A 28 -11.16 -1.37 -21.16
CA LEU A 28 -10.58 -0.16 -21.76
C LEU A 28 -10.54 -0.36 -23.29
N THR A 29 -11.10 0.59 -24.03
CA THR A 29 -11.08 0.56 -25.49
C THR A 29 -9.62 0.56 -25.98
N GLY A 30 -9.29 -0.36 -26.88
CA GLY A 30 -7.94 -0.52 -27.40
C GLY A 30 -7.04 -1.44 -26.58
N GLN A 31 -7.53 -2.00 -25.46
CA GLN A 31 -6.82 -3.02 -24.69
C GLN A 31 -7.56 -4.35 -24.75
N THR A 32 -6.81 -5.44 -24.82
CA THR A 32 -7.38 -6.81 -24.82
C THR A 32 -7.75 -7.31 -23.44
N ALA A 33 -7.28 -6.65 -22.38
CA ALA A 33 -7.53 -7.09 -21.02
C ALA A 33 -8.83 -6.50 -20.46
N ARG A 34 -9.66 -7.38 -19.90
CA ARG A 34 -10.80 -7.01 -19.05
C ARG A 34 -10.37 -7.21 -17.59
N SER A 35 -10.63 -6.25 -16.73
CA SER A 35 -10.36 -6.38 -15.31
C SER A 35 -11.67 -6.51 -14.53
N ALA A 36 -11.73 -7.48 -13.64
CA ALA A 36 -12.80 -7.54 -12.65
C ALA A 36 -12.68 -6.34 -11.71
N VAL A 37 -13.82 -5.75 -11.34
CA VAL A 37 -13.87 -4.68 -10.36
C VAL A 37 -13.87 -5.30 -8.98
N ALA A 38 -12.80 -5.09 -8.25
CA ALA A 38 -12.76 -5.48 -6.85
C ALA A 38 -13.58 -4.50 -6.01
N ARG A 39 -14.26 -5.01 -4.99
CA ARG A 39 -15.01 -4.19 -4.04
C ARG A 39 -14.07 -3.30 -3.24
N ASP A 40 -14.52 -2.11 -2.87
CA ASP A 40 -13.84 -1.29 -1.88
C ASP A 40 -13.90 -1.98 -0.51
N ASP A 41 -12.75 -2.09 0.11
CA ASP A 41 -12.62 -2.67 1.45
C ASP A 41 -12.27 -1.56 2.47
N LEU A 42 -12.96 -0.45 2.34
CA LEU A 42 -12.73 0.75 3.14
C LEU A 42 -12.94 0.51 4.65
N ALA A 43 -13.79 -0.44 5.02
CA ALA A 43 -14.07 -0.73 6.43
C ALA A 43 -12.88 -1.41 7.13
N ARG A 44 -12.04 -2.14 6.40
CA ARG A 44 -11.01 -3.02 6.96
C ARG A 44 -10.01 -2.29 7.87
N PHE A 45 -9.57 -1.12 7.47
CA PHE A 45 -8.57 -0.33 8.19
C PHE A 45 -9.14 0.89 8.90
N ARG A 46 -10.48 0.97 9.03
CA ARG A 46 -11.14 2.10 9.67
C ARG A 46 -10.64 2.32 11.09
N GLY A 47 -10.20 3.55 11.36
CA GLY A 47 -9.74 4.00 12.68
C GLY A 47 -8.43 3.39 13.17
N LYS A 48 -7.72 2.60 12.33
CA LYS A 48 -6.46 1.97 12.68
C LYS A 48 -5.24 2.83 12.31
N ASN A 49 -4.16 2.65 13.04
CA ASN A 49 -2.83 3.07 12.64
C ASN A 49 -2.27 2.03 11.68
N VAL A 50 -1.98 2.42 10.46
CA VAL A 50 -1.61 1.49 9.39
C VAL A 50 -0.23 1.84 8.83
N HIS A 51 0.62 0.83 8.68
CA HIS A 51 1.85 0.96 7.91
C HIS A 51 1.64 0.41 6.50
N ILE A 52 2.24 1.06 5.51
CA ILE A 52 2.26 0.61 4.12
C ILE A 52 3.69 0.64 3.58
N ALA A 53 4.14 -0.47 3.01
CA ALA A 53 5.43 -0.57 2.32
C ALA A 53 5.39 -1.52 1.14
N ILE A 54 6.43 -1.42 0.30
CA ILE A 54 6.71 -2.38 -0.75
C ILE A 54 7.75 -3.36 -0.23
N ASN A 55 7.50 -4.62 -0.51
CA ASN A 55 8.36 -5.72 -0.13
C ASN A 55 8.82 -6.51 -1.35
N LYS A 56 10.05 -6.99 -1.30
CA LYS A 56 10.55 -8.04 -2.19
C LYS A 56 11.66 -8.82 -1.49
N ASP A 57 11.37 -10.08 -1.18
CA ASP A 57 12.33 -11.04 -0.62
C ASP A 57 13.08 -10.57 0.65
N ASN A 58 12.54 -9.59 1.42
CA ASN A 58 13.09 -9.25 2.72
C ASN A 58 12.97 -10.44 3.67
N ASP A 59 13.91 -10.57 4.60
CA ASP A 59 13.86 -11.63 5.59
C ASP A 59 12.65 -11.47 6.50
N LEU A 60 11.90 -12.56 6.74
CA LEU A 60 10.71 -12.55 7.60
C LEU A 60 11.05 -12.16 9.04
N ILE A 61 12.27 -12.41 9.50
CA ILE A 61 12.73 -12.00 10.84
C ILE A 61 12.75 -10.48 10.92
N TRP A 62 13.30 -9.79 9.93
CA TRP A 62 13.35 -8.33 9.89
C TRP A 62 11.96 -7.71 9.83
N LEU A 63 11.07 -8.30 9.06
CA LEU A 63 9.68 -7.84 8.95
C LEU A 63 8.93 -7.99 10.29
N ARG A 64 9.18 -9.08 11.02
CA ARG A 64 8.62 -9.28 12.35
C ARG A 64 9.19 -8.27 13.36
N ASP A 65 10.50 -8.03 13.33
CA ASP A 65 11.15 -7.09 14.24
C ASP A 65 10.68 -5.65 13.97
N PHE A 66 10.55 -5.27 12.70
CA PHE A 66 9.94 -4.01 12.30
C PHE A 66 8.52 -3.86 12.87
N ALA A 67 7.68 -4.89 12.70
CA ALA A 67 6.30 -4.85 13.19
C ALA A 67 6.26 -4.76 14.71
N ARG A 68 7.02 -5.60 15.44
CA ARG A 68 7.08 -5.59 16.91
C ARG A 68 7.53 -4.24 17.44
N TYR A 69 8.57 -3.67 16.84
CA TYR A 69 9.07 -2.36 17.23
C TYR A 69 7.97 -1.29 17.08
N HIS A 70 7.33 -1.21 15.92
CA HIS A 70 6.32 -0.18 15.69
C HIS A 70 5.01 -0.44 16.44
N ILE A 71 4.69 -1.67 16.81
CA ILE A 71 3.60 -1.98 17.75
C ILE A 71 3.94 -1.41 19.14
N ALA A 72 5.13 -1.71 19.66
CA ALA A 72 5.53 -1.32 21.00
C ALA A 72 5.71 0.18 21.15
N GLU A 73 6.40 0.83 20.20
CA GLU A 73 6.76 2.24 20.29
C GLU A 73 5.67 3.19 19.74
N HIS A 74 4.85 2.72 18.81
CA HIS A 74 3.99 3.62 18.05
C HIS A 74 2.52 3.20 17.98
N ASP A 75 2.12 2.09 18.61
CA ASP A 75 0.75 1.56 18.52
C ASP A 75 0.36 1.26 17.05
N LEU A 76 1.25 0.62 16.30
CA LEU A 76 0.93 0.09 14.98
C LEU A 76 -0.10 -1.02 15.11
N GLN A 77 -1.20 -0.93 14.37
CA GLN A 77 -2.32 -1.86 14.47
C GLN A 77 -2.50 -2.74 13.23
N ALA A 78 -2.08 -2.25 12.07
CA ALA A 78 -2.22 -3.02 10.84
C ALA A 78 -1.11 -2.70 9.84
N MET A 79 -0.85 -3.66 8.93
CA MET A 79 0.09 -3.48 7.84
C MET A 79 -0.53 -3.83 6.49
N ILE A 80 -0.18 -3.03 5.48
CA ILE A 80 -0.42 -3.36 4.08
C ILE A 80 0.94 -3.52 3.41
N VAL A 81 1.23 -4.73 2.97
CA VAL A 81 2.49 -5.06 2.30
C VAL A 81 2.23 -5.28 0.81
N ILE A 82 2.81 -4.44 -0.02
CA ILE A 82 2.76 -4.58 -1.48
C ILE A 82 3.92 -5.50 -1.88
N ASP A 83 3.62 -6.76 -2.14
CA ASP A 83 4.64 -7.74 -2.48
C ASP A 83 4.99 -7.72 -3.97
N ASN A 84 6.19 -7.28 -4.28
CA ASN A 84 6.69 -7.13 -5.66
C ASN A 84 7.28 -8.44 -6.23
N GLY A 85 6.56 -9.53 -6.02
CA GLY A 85 6.94 -10.84 -6.55
C GLY A 85 8.09 -11.47 -5.76
N SER A 86 7.93 -11.59 -4.46
CA SER A 86 8.83 -12.38 -3.62
C SER A 86 8.83 -13.84 -4.04
N THR A 87 9.98 -14.49 -3.96
CA THR A 87 10.20 -15.89 -4.32
C THR A 87 10.56 -16.76 -3.13
N ARG A 88 10.96 -16.14 -2.01
CA ARG A 88 11.41 -16.84 -0.79
C ARG A 88 10.26 -17.34 0.07
N TYR A 89 9.06 -16.82 -0.11
CA TYR A 89 7.85 -17.16 0.65
C TYR A 89 6.59 -16.79 -0.13
N THR A 90 5.47 -17.37 0.27
CA THR A 90 4.16 -17.02 -0.29
C THR A 90 3.56 -15.79 0.40
N PRO A 91 2.61 -15.08 -0.23
CA PRO A 91 1.86 -13.99 0.42
C PRO A 91 1.19 -14.40 1.73
N ASP A 92 0.66 -15.64 1.81
CA ASP A 92 0.02 -16.15 3.02
C ASP A 92 1.03 -16.41 4.14
N ALA A 93 2.22 -16.94 3.80
CA ALA A 93 3.30 -17.11 4.78
C ALA A 93 3.78 -15.76 5.33
N LEU A 94 3.89 -14.76 4.46
CA LEU A 94 4.22 -13.39 4.87
C LEU A 94 3.15 -12.81 5.80
N ALA A 95 1.88 -12.93 5.41
CA ALA A 95 0.75 -12.44 6.23
C ALA A 95 0.72 -13.13 7.60
N GLY A 96 0.88 -14.46 7.64
CA GLY A 96 0.93 -15.25 8.88
C GLY A 96 2.07 -14.80 9.80
N ALA A 97 3.27 -14.65 9.25
CA ALA A 97 4.44 -14.20 9.99
C ALA A 97 4.26 -12.82 10.64
N LEU A 98 3.56 -11.91 9.96
CA LEU A 98 3.26 -10.58 10.48
C LEU A 98 2.12 -10.61 11.51
N LEU A 99 1.07 -11.42 11.32
CA LEU A 99 -0.01 -11.56 12.30
C LEU A 99 0.48 -12.14 13.65
N GLU A 100 1.46 -13.03 13.62
CA GLU A 100 2.10 -13.58 14.83
C GLU A 100 2.80 -12.51 15.70
N THR A 101 3.03 -11.30 15.17
CA THR A 101 3.63 -10.20 15.96
C THR A 101 2.65 -9.47 16.86
N GLY A 102 1.34 -9.71 16.71
CA GLY A 102 0.28 -9.02 17.42
C GLY A 102 -0.44 -7.95 16.61
N LEU A 103 -0.16 -7.81 15.33
CA LEU A 103 -0.95 -6.95 14.45
C LEU A 103 -2.40 -7.42 14.38
N GLN A 104 -3.34 -6.48 14.41
CA GLN A 104 -4.77 -6.76 14.33
C GLN A 104 -5.21 -7.15 12.91
N ASP A 105 -4.49 -6.68 11.90
CA ASP A 105 -4.80 -6.95 10.50
C ASP A 105 -3.56 -6.82 9.62
N VAL A 106 -3.44 -7.71 8.64
CA VAL A 106 -2.39 -7.69 7.63
C VAL A 106 -2.98 -7.97 6.25
N LEU A 107 -2.70 -7.11 5.30
CA LEU A 107 -3.05 -7.29 3.90
C LEU A 107 -1.78 -7.39 3.06
N VAL A 108 -1.55 -8.53 2.45
CA VAL A 108 -0.49 -8.69 1.44
C VAL A 108 -1.11 -8.58 0.06
N LEU A 109 -0.63 -7.63 -0.73
CA LEU A 109 -1.08 -7.38 -2.10
C LEU A 109 0.00 -7.82 -3.09
N PRO A 110 -0.17 -8.94 -3.80
CA PRO A 110 0.74 -9.33 -4.85
C PRO A 110 0.77 -8.29 -5.97
N ALA A 111 1.97 -7.79 -6.27
CA ALA A 111 2.20 -6.80 -7.32
C ALA A 111 3.48 -7.14 -8.13
N PRO A 112 3.52 -8.28 -8.84
CA PRO A 112 4.69 -8.76 -9.56
C PRO A 112 4.92 -7.96 -10.85
N PHE A 113 4.94 -6.64 -10.75
CA PHE A 113 5.14 -5.73 -11.88
C PHE A 113 6.56 -5.17 -11.88
N ALA A 114 7.02 -4.71 -13.04
CA ALA A 114 8.30 -4.01 -13.14
C ALA A 114 8.33 -2.79 -12.21
N TYR A 115 9.39 -2.69 -11.39
CA TYR A 115 9.54 -1.61 -10.42
C TYR A 115 9.65 -0.23 -11.09
N GLY A 116 10.33 -0.20 -12.22
CA GLY A 116 10.52 0.99 -13.05
C GLY A 116 11.59 0.77 -14.12
N PRO A 117 11.72 1.68 -15.08
CA PRO A 117 12.73 1.58 -16.12
C PRO A 117 14.09 1.98 -15.57
N PHE A 118 14.86 1.02 -15.10
CA PHE A 118 16.26 1.23 -14.71
C PHE A 118 17.12 1.40 -15.95
N GLY A 119 17.91 2.47 -16.01
CA GLY A 119 18.93 2.67 -17.03
C GLY A 119 18.43 3.14 -18.41
N LEU A 120 17.13 3.30 -18.63
CA LEU A 120 16.57 3.81 -19.88
C LEU A 120 16.50 5.34 -19.87
N LYS A 121 17.11 5.99 -20.84
CA LYS A 121 16.90 7.43 -21.07
C LYS A 121 15.48 7.66 -21.65
N PRO A 122 14.77 8.75 -21.28
CA PRO A 122 15.16 9.85 -20.38
C PRO A 122 14.94 9.53 -18.89
N PHE A 123 14.53 8.31 -18.55
CA PHE A 123 14.20 7.89 -17.18
C PHE A 123 15.48 7.50 -16.45
N SER A 124 16.06 8.43 -15.72
CA SER A 124 17.19 8.15 -14.85
C SER A 124 16.81 7.14 -13.75
N ARG A 125 17.79 6.64 -13.00
CA ARG A 125 17.66 5.69 -11.87
C ARG A 125 16.53 5.97 -10.85
N ARG A 126 15.83 7.12 -10.93
CA ARG A 126 14.79 7.58 -10.01
C ARG A 126 13.35 7.30 -10.48
N ALA A 127 13.14 6.70 -11.63
CA ALA A 127 11.78 6.43 -12.10
C ALA A 127 11.19 5.19 -11.42
N LYS A 128 10.54 5.39 -10.28
CA LYS A 128 9.86 4.35 -9.50
C LYS A 128 8.37 4.35 -9.86
N PHE A 129 7.97 3.64 -10.93
CA PHE A 129 6.56 3.61 -11.36
C PHE A 129 5.69 2.78 -10.42
N LEU A 130 6.14 1.57 -10.09
CA LEU A 130 5.39 0.66 -9.22
C LEU A 130 5.06 1.29 -7.86
N PRO A 131 6.02 1.87 -7.09
CA PRO A 131 5.70 2.50 -5.83
C PRO A 131 4.62 3.56 -5.96
N THR A 132 4.77 4.47 -6.93
CA THR A 132 3.82 5.57 -7.12
C THR A 132 2.41 5.06 -7.45
N ALA A 133 2.29 4.08 -8.35
CA ALA A 133 1.01 3.52 -8.76
C ALA A 133 0.35 2.75 -7.61
N MET A 134 1.10 1.85 -6.96
CA MET A 134 0.55 0.98 -5.92
C MET A 134 0.20 1.74 -4.65
N LEU A 135 1.04 2.69 -4.19
CA LEU A 135 0.73 3.52 -3.04
C LEU A 135 -0.54 4.35 -3.26
N ASN A 136 -0.74 4.90 -4.47
CA ASN A 136 -1.99 5.59 -4.80
C ASN A 136 -3.20 4.66 -4.84
N ALA A 137 -3.08 3.48 -5.44
CA ALA A 137 -4.16 2.50 -5.50
C ALA A 137 -4.58 2.06 -4.09
N VAL A 138 -3.62 1.74 -3.23
CA VAL A 138 -3.86 1.33 -1.84
C VAL A 138 -4.47 2.48 -1.04
N ARG A 139 -3.96 3.70 -1.17
CA ARG A 139 -4.50 4.89 -0.49
C ARG A 139 -5.98 5.10 -0.82
N LEU A 140 -6.33 5.01 -2.10
CA LEU A 140 -7.70 5.26 -2.55
C LEU A 140 -8.65 4.13 -2.15
N ARG A 141 -8.17 2.89 -2.14
CA ARG A 141 -9.00 1.71 -1.95
C ARG A 141 -9.16 1.29 -0.50
N PHE A 142 -8.16 1.49 0.35
CA PHE A 142 -8.13 0.92 1.70
C PHE A 142 -7.89 1.96 2.81
N LEU A 143 -7.14 3.03 2.54
CA LEU A 143 -6.57 3.85 3.60
C LEU A 143 -7.32 5.14 3.91
N GLN A 144 -8.37 5.49 3.16
CA GLN A 144 -9.12 6.72 3.41
C GLN A 144 -9.74 6.80 4.83
N PRO A 145 -10.28 5.73 5.41
CA PRO A 145 -10.85 5.75 6.74
C PRO A 145 -9.85 5.34 7.84
N ALA A 146 -8.58 5.10 7.51
CA ALA A 146 -7.55 4.85 8.52
C ALA A 146 -7.37 6.07 9.42
N ARG A 147 -7.04 5.85 10.70
CA ARG A 147 -6.75 6.95 11.64
C ARG A 147 -5.48 7.67 11.24
N SER A 148 -4.46 6.92 10.89
CA SER A 148 -3.18 7.47 10.44
C SER A 148 -2.42 6.43 9.61
N VAL A 149 -1.56 6.90 8.72
CA VAL A 149 -0.79 6.04 7.82
C VAL A 149 0.68 6.40 7.90
N LEU A 150 1.51 5.40 8.15
CA LEU A 150 2.96 5.47 8.06
C LEU A 150 3.41 4.83 6.74
N ASN A 151 4.18 5.56 5.95
CA ASN A 151 4.83 5.05 4.75
C ASN A 151 6.34 5.26 4.89
N CYS A 152 7.04 4.21 5.25
CA CYS A 152 8.50 4.14 5.30
C CYS A 152 8.95 2.75 4.83
N ASP A 153 10.22 2.61 4.51
CA ASP A 153 10.77 1.32 4.10
C ASP A 153 10.85 0.37 5.31
N LEU A 154 10.83 -0.95 5.04
CA LEU A 154 10.74 -1.99 6.09
C LEU A 154 12.05 -2.17 6.90
N ASP A 155 13.07 -1.43 6.59
CA ASP A 155 14.36 -1.34 7.29
C ASP A 155 14.54 0.00 8.03
N GLU A 156 13.51 0.86 8.03
CA GLU A 156 13.50 2.17 8.69
C GLU A 156 12.75 2.12 10.01
N LEU A 157 13.46 2.14 11.15
CA LEU A 157 12.85 2.23 12.47
C LEU A 157 12.70 3.70 12.89
N ILE A 158 11.46 4.14 13.05
CA ILE A 158 11.15 5.51 13.47
C ILE A 158 11.36 5.63 14.99
N TRP A 159 12.21 6.54 15.40
CA TRP A 159 12.41 6.82 16.83
C TRP A 159 11.93 8.23 17.17
N LEU A 160 11.11 8.33 18.21
CA LEU A 160 10.60 9.58 18.75
C LEU A 160 10.59 9.54 20.28
N LYS A 161 11.24 10.49 20.94
CA LYS A 161 11.32 10.53 22.39
C LYS A 161 9.92 10.71 23.02
N GLY A 162 9.41 9.67 23.67
CA GLY A 162 8.19 9.69 24.48
C GLY A 162 6.89 9.98 23.69
N ARG A 163 6.87 9.77 22.37
CA ARG A 163 5.70 10.02 21.53
C ARG A 163 5.57 8.97 20.43
N SER A 164 4.33 8.65 20.09
CA SER A 164 4.03 7.85 18.90
C SER A 164 4.01 8.72 17.64
N ILE A 165 4.57 8.22 16.53
CA ILE A 165 4.50 8.88 15.22
C ILE A 165 3.03 9.10 14.79
N PHE A 166 2.15 8.14 15.07
CA PHE A 166 0.74 8.26 14.74
C PHE A 166 0.01 9.32 15.56
N GLN A 167 0.39 9.51 16.83
CA GLN A 167 -0.15 10.59 17.66
C GLN A 167 0.27 11.96 17.15
N LEU A 168 1.51 12.10 16.65
CA LEU A 168 1.97 13.35 16.04
C LEU A 168 1.21 13.65 14.76
N ALA A 169 1.01 12.66 13.88
CA ALA A 169 0.27 12.81 12.65
C ALA A 169 -1.18 13.26 12.88
N CYS A 170 -1.85 12.71 13.89
CA CYS A 170 -3.23 13.12 14.23
C CYS A 170 -3.31 14.55 14.79
N LYS A 171 -2.31 15.01 15.56
CA LYS A 171 -2.30 16.36 16.15
C LYS A 171 -2.01 17.46 15.13
N SER A 172 -1.36 17.15 14.03
CA SER A 172 -1.05 18.15 12.99
C SER A 172 -2.22 18.43 12.05
N LEU A 173 -3.33 17.71 12.20
CA LEU A 173 -4.54 17.86 11.38
C LEU A 173 -5.70 18.56 12.12
N CYS A 174 -5.51 18.91 13.39
CA CYS A 174 -6.37 19.73 14.20
C CYS A 174 -5.75 21.12 14.40
#